data_7a49384dc61fd275d22118d4607c2edc
#
_entry.id   7a49384dc61fd275d22118d4607c2edc
#
_cell.length_a   1.000
_cell.length_b   1.000
_cell.length_c   1.000
_cell.angle_alpha   90.00
_cell.angle_beta   90.00
_cell.angle_gamma   90.00
#
_symmetry.space_group_name_H-M   'P 1'
#
loop_
_entity.id
_entity.type
_entity.pdbx_description
1 polymer ?
#
loop_
_entity_poly.entity_id
_entity_poly.type
_entity_poly.pdbx_seq_one_letter_code
_entity_poly.pdbx_strand_id
1 'polypeptide(L)'
;MVVLLGTLDTKGAEYGWLRDRLRARGVRVVLVDTGTLDAPRVVPDVPREEVARAAGVMPGALRDRGAAVTAMARGAAEVLRRLHAEGRLHGVLSVGGSGNSALSTTAMRALPVGVPKLMVSSMASGDVSPYVGDSDLTLMYSVVDVAGINRISARVLANAADAIAGMAAGYAAGRPVPRGDRPLVGATMAGVTTRGVDAARDRLTALGYEVLVFHASGAGGRSFAAMAADGALAGTLDATMLEVSTAHLGGVGRAGPERLTAAVRAGLPQVISVGALDMAKFGPSVPNRLRHRRVHVHNASVTVVRTTAAECAALGRSVAAALRGATAPTALYLPLRGLSTLDVPGGVYWDPAADGALFDALRSGLEGSRVEIREADTDVNDPELGRAMADHLHALLTAPARAAS
;
A
#
# COMPACT_ATOMS: atom_id res chain seq x y z
N MET A 1 -16.93 10.40 -17.95
CA MET A 1 -17.61 9.10 -18.11
C MET A 1 -17.40 8.27 -16.86
N VAL A 2 -18.43 7.61 -16.34
CA VAL A 2 -18.38 6.74 -15.16
C VAL A 2 -18.67 5.30 -15.58
N VAL A 3 -17.86 4.36 -15.08
CA VAL A 3 -18.13 2.93 -15.22
C VAL A 3 -18.89 2.45 -13.98
N LEU A 4 -20.03 1.80 -14.19
CA LEU A 4 -20.75 1.04 -13.16
C LEU A 4 -20.36 -0.43 -13.29
N LEU A 5 -19.72 -0.99 -12.27
CA LEU A 5 -19.21 -2.36 -12.27
C LEU A 5 -19.97 -3.22 -11.25
N GLY A 6 -20.63 -4.29 -11.67
CA GLY A 6 -21.28 -5.17 -10.70
C GLY A 6 -22.04 -6.35 -11.25
N THR A 7 -22.62 -7.12 -10.32
CA THR A 7 -23.40 -8.34 -10.57
C THR A 7 -24.85 -8.00 -10.95
N LEU A 8 -25.12 -7.88 -12.24
CA LEU A 8 -26.43 -7.40 -12.74
C LEU A 8 -27.53 -8.46 -12.67
N ASP A 9 -27.20 -9.71 -12.46
CA ASP A 9 -28.11 -10.80 -12.17
C ASP A 9 -28.80 -10.64 -10.81
N THR A 10 -28.05 -10.18 -9.80
CA THR A 10 -28.55 -10.03 -8.43
C THR A 10 -28.89 -8.59 -8.05
N LYS A 11 -28.19 -7.59 -8.60
CA LYS A 11 -28.29 -6.17 -8.24
C LYS A 11 -28.68 -5.27 -9.42
N GLY A 12 -29.31 -5.83 -10.46
CA GLY A 12 -29.67 -5.08 -11.65
C GLY A 12 -30.59 -3.91 -11.40
N ALA A 13 -31.52 -3.99 -10.45
CA ALA A 13 -32.41 -2.88 -10.09
C ALA A 13 -31.62 -1.67 -9.53
N GLU A 14 -30.67 -1.91 -8.64
CA GLU A 14 -29.82 -0.87 -8.05
C GLU A 14 -28.89 -0.24 -9.10
N TYR A 15 -28.30 -1.05 -9.97
CA TYR A 15 -27.46 -0.55 -11.05
C TYR A 15 -28.26 0.22 -12.14
N GLY A 16 -29.46 -0.23 -12.45
CA GLY A 16 -30.38 0.52 -13.32
C GLY A 16 -30.73 1.89 -12.75
N TRP A 17 -31.06 1.94 -11.46
CA TRP A 17 -31.36 3.19 -10.76
C TRP A 17 -30.15 4.14 -10.72
N LEU A 18 -28.95 3.63 -10.43
CA LEU A 18 -27.71 4.41 -10.44
C LEU A 18 -27.38 4.96 -11.84
N ARG A 19 -27.49 4.11 -12.87
CA ARG A 19 -27.31 4.53 -14.27
C ARG A 19 -28.21 5.68 -14.64
N ASP A 20 -29.51 5.56 -14.35
CA ASP A 20 -30.51 6.56 -14.72
C ASP A 20 -30.28 7.86 -13.95
N ARG A 21 -29.89 7.79 -12.67
CA ARG A 21 -29.54 8.96 -11.87
C ARG A 21 -28.29 9.68 -12.40
N LEU A 22 -27.24 8.96 -12.76
CA LEU A 22 -26.02 9.55 -13.34
C LEU A 22 -26.32 10.20 -14.68
N ARG A 23 -27.12 9.53 -15.54
CA ARG A 23 -27.53 10.06 -16.85
C ARG A 23 -28.36 11.34 -16.70
N ALA A 24 -29.25 11.40 -15.74
CA ALA A 24 -30.03 12.61 -15.43
C ALA A 24 -29.16 13.82 -15.04
N ARG A 25 -27.90 13.58 -14.61
CA ARG A 25 -26.90 14.60 -14.33
C ARG A 25 -25.94 14.88 -15.51
N GLY A 26 -26.27 14.36 -16.69
CA GLY A 26 -25.43 14.52 -17.89
C GLY A 26 -24.16 13.66 -17.89
N VAL A 27 -24.02 12.70 -16.97
CA VAL A 27 -22.87 11.81 -16.91
C VAL A 27 -23.06 10.65 -17.88
N ARG A 28 -22.11 10.45 -18.79
CA ARG A 28 -22.07 9.24 -19.64
C ARG A 28 -21.69 8.05 -18.77
N VAL A 29 -22.42 6.93 -18.92
CA VAL A 29 -22.26 5.71 -18.10
C VAL A 29 -21.97 4.53 -19.01
N VAL A 30 -21.03 3.70 -18.60
CA VAL A 30 -20.77 2.35 -19.14
C VAL A 30 -21.11 1.34 -18.05
N LEU A 31 -22.03 0.43 -18.31
CA LEU A 31 -22.48 -0.60 -17.40
C LEU A 31 -21.80 -1.92 -17.71
N VAL A 32 -21.00 -2.44 -16.75
CA VAL A 32 -20.22 -3.67 -16.89
C VAL A 32 -20.82 -4.76 -16.00
N ASP A 33 -21.22 -5.88 -16.61
CA ASP A 33 -21.77 -7.03 -15.88
C ASP A 33 -20.68 -8.01 -15.43
N THR A 34 -20.66 -8.31 -14.13
CA THR A 34 -19.81 -9.33 -13.53
C THR A 34 -20.61 -10.48 -12.89
N GLY A 35 -21.89 -10.60 -13.23
CA GLY A 35 -22.77 -11.66 -12.74
C GLY A 35 -22.28 -13.05 -13.13
N THR A 36 -22.48 -14.01 -12.23
CA THR A 36 -22.03 -15.41 -12.42
C THR A 36 -23.17 -16.44 -12.31
N LEU A 37 -24.39 -15.99 -12.00
CA LEU A 37 -25.53 -16.88 -11.76
C LEU A 37 -26.54 -16.78 -12.93
N ASP A 38 -27.48 -15.86 -12.82
CA ASP A 38 -28.62 -15.71 -13.72
C ASP A 38 -28.38 -14.65 -14.81
N ALA A 39 -29.32 -14.53 -15.74
CA ALA A 39 -29.31 -13.45 -16.72
C ALA A 39 -29.34 -12.06 -16.05
N PRO A 40 -28.69 -11.05 -16.64
CA PRO A 40 -28.70 -9.70 -16.09
C PRO A 40 -30.11 -9.12 -16.14
N ARG A 41 -30.53 -8.44 -15.04
CA ARG A 41 -31.85 -7.78 -14.94
C ARG A 41 -31.90 -6.38 -15.57
N VAL A 42 -30.77 -5.91 -16.08
CA VAL A 42 -30.61 -4.68 -16.83
C VAL A 42 -29.58 -4.91 -17.93
N VAL A 43 -29.81 -4.36 -19.10
CA VAL A 43 -28.93 -4.55 -20.27
C VAL A 43 -27.58 -3.87 -19.99
N PRO A 44 -26.46 -4.63 -19.99
CA PRO A 44 -25.11 -4.08 -19.84
C PRO A 44 -24.59 -3.51 -21.16
N ASP A 45 -23.65 -2.57 -21.06
CA ASP A 45 -22.85 -2.11 -22.20
C ASP A 45 -21.65 -3.07 -22.46
N VAL A 46 -21.14 -3.70 -21.39
CA VAL A 46 -20.13 -4.75 -21.45
C VAL A 46 -20.71 -6.00 -20.77
N PRO A 47 -21.08 -7.03 -21.54
CA PRO A 47 -21.70 -8.24 -21.01
C PRO A 47 -20.68 -9.14 -20.28
N ARG A 48 -21.15 -9.93 -19.32
CA ARG A 48 -20.32 -10.85 -18.51
C ARG A 48 -19.50 -11.85 -19.35
N GLU A 49 -19.99 -12.22 -20.53
CA GLU A 49 -19.27 -13.08 -21.47
C GLU A 49 -18.00 -12.43 -22.01
N GLU A 50 -18.02 -11.11 -22.18
CA GLU A 50 -16.83 -10.34 -22.55
C GLU A 50 -15.86 -10.23 -21.39
N VAL A 51 -16.36 -10.02 -20.17
CA VAL A 51 -15.56 -10.02 -18.94
C VAL A 51 -14.88 -11.38 -18.71
N ALA A 52 -15.62 -12.49 -18.90
CA ALA A 52 -15.07 -13.85 -18.77
C ALA A 52 -13.97 -14.12 -19.82
N ARG A 53 -14.20 -13.72 -21.08
CA ARG A 53 -13.19 -13.82 -22.16
C ARG A 53 -11.93 -13.02 -21.85
N ALA A 54 -12.06 -11.83 -21.26
CA ALA A 54 -10.92 -11.02 -20.83
C ALA A 54 -10.09 -11.71 -19.72
N ALA A 55 -10.71 -12.60 -18.93
CA ALA A 55 -10.02 -13.44 -17.96
C ALA A 55 -9.38 -14.70 -18.57
N GLY A 56 -9.55 -14.94 -19.88
CA GLY A 56 -9.12 -16.18 -20.55
C GLY A 56 -10.00 -17.38 -20.21
N VAL A 57 -11.26 -17.15 -19.81
CA VAL A 57 -12.18 -18.21 -19.37
C VAL A 57 -13.41 -18.23 -20.30
N MET A 58 -13.82 -19.44 -20.69
CA MET A 58 -15.07 -19.60 -21.43
C MET A 58 -16.27 -19.36 -20.51
N PRO A 59 -17.28 -18.60 -20.95
CA PRO A 59 -18.50 -18.38 -20.18
C PRO A 59 -19.14 -19.71 -19.77
N GLY A 60 -19.48 -19.87 -18.48
CA GLY A 60 -20.10 -21.09 -17.95
C GLY A 60 -19.15 -22.27 -17.68
N ALA A 61 -17.84 -22.13 -17.95
CA ALA A 61 -16.85 -23.20 -17.70
C ALA A 61 -16.56 -23.44 -16.22
N LEU A 62 -16.78 -22.43 -15.35
CA LEU A 62 -16.47 -22.53 -13.93
C LEU A 62 -17.73 -22.89 -13.13
N ARG A 63 -17.74 -24.11 -12.56
CA ARG A 63 -18.83 -24.60 -11.71
C ARG A 63 -18.67 -24.19 -10.23
N ASP A 64 -17.41 -23.92 -9.80
CA ASP A 64 -17.15 -23.42 -8.46
C ASP A 64 -17.36 -21.91 -8.39
N ARG A 65 -18.19 -21.48 -7.44
CA ARG A 65 -18.52 -20.05 -7.25
C ARG A 65 -17.30 -19.18 -6.92
N GLY A 66 -16.39 -19.68 -6.10
CA GLY A 66 -15.18 -18.96 -5.70
C GLY A 66 -14.25 -18.74 -6.89
N ALA A 67 -14.02 -19.79 -7.68
CA ALA A 67 -13.24 -19.73 -8.91
C ALA A 67 -13.87 -18.78 -9.95
N ALA A 68 -15.20 -18.81 -10.09
CA ALA A 68 -15.94 -17.93 -10.99
C ALA A 68 -15.78 -16.45 -10.58
N VAL A 69 -15.98 -16.12 -9.30
CA VAL A 69 -15.81 -14.76 -8.77
C VAL A 69 -14.36 -14.27 -8.98
N THR A 70 -13.37 -15.12 -8.72
CA THR A 70 -11.95 -14.80 -8.93
C THR A 70 -11.63 -14.55 -10.41
N ALA A 71 -12.15 -15.36 -11.32
CA ALA A 71 -11.97 -15.17 -12.75
C ALA A 71 -12.64 -13.87 -13.22
N MET A 72 -13.89 -13.62 -12.80
CA MET A 72 -14.60 -12.40 -13.15
C MET A 72 -13.90 -11.15 -12.60
N ALA A 73 -13.28 -11.20 -11.42
CA ALA A 73 -12.48 -10.10 -10.89
C ALA A 73 -11.28 -9.78 -11.79
N ARG A 74 -10.55 -10.80 -12.30
CA ARG A 74 -9.44 -10.63 -13.24
C ARG A 74 -9.91 -10.06 -14.58
N GLY A 75 -11.00 -10.59 -15.12
CA GLY A 75 -11.56 -10.11 -16.39
C GLY A 75 -12.07 -8.67 -16.27
N ALA A 76 -12.73 -8.34 -15.15
CA ALA A 76 -13.16 -6.98 -14.87
C ALA A 76 -11.97 -6.00 -14.76
N ALA A 77 -10.86 -6.42 -14.14
CA ALA A 77 -9.64 -5.64 -14.08
C ALA A 77 -9.12 -5.30 -15.49
N GLU A 78 -9.11 -6.28 -16.38
CA GLU A 78 -8.66 -6.08 -17.77
C GLU A 78 -9.60 -5.16 -18.56
N VAL A 79 -10.92 -5.34 -18.40
CA VAL A 79 -11.93 -4.44 -18.99
C VAL A 79 -11.75 -3.00 -18.49
N LEU A 80 -11.55 -2.81 -17.18
CA LEU A 80 -11.34 -1.47 -16.62
C LEU A 80 -10.06 -0.83 -17.14
N ARG A 81 -8.94 -1.57 -17.23
CA ARG A 81 -7.68 -1.06 -17.81
C ARG A 81 -7.87 -0.63 -19.26
N ARG A 82 -8.53 -1.46 -20.07
CA ARG A 82 -8.83 -1.15 -21.46
C ARG A 82 -9.69 0.12 -21.59
N LEU A 83 -10.78 0.22 -20.85
CA LEU A 83 -11.64 1.41 -20.86
C LEU A 83 -10.89 2.67 -20.41
N HIS A 84 -9.97 2.53 -19.45
CA HIS A 84 -9.12 3.63 -19.02
C HIS A 84 -8.14 4.06 -20.12
N ALA A 85 -7.44 3.12 -20.75
CA ALA A 85 -6.51 3.38 -21.85
C ALA A 85 -7.19 4.03 -23.06
N GLU A 86 -8.46 3.67 -23.32
CA GLU A 86 -9.30 4.26 -24.38
C GLU A 86 -9.88 5.65 -24.00
N GLY A 87 -9.58 6.19 -22.81
CA GLY A 87 -10.18 7.44 -22.31
C GLY A 87 -11.69 7.34 -22.03
N ARG A 88 -12.20 6.16 -21.81
CA ARG A 88 -13.61 5.85 -21.56
C ARG A 88 -13.91 5.52 -20.11
N LEU A 89 -12.97 5.77 -19.19
CA LEU A 89 -13.15 5.63 -17.75
C LEU A 89 -12.52 6.83 -17.05
N HIS A 90 -13.35 7.68 -16.46
CA HIS A 90 -12.93 8.81 -15.62
C HIS A 90 -13.26 8.58 -14.13
N GLY A 91 -13.99 7.52 -13.81
CA GLY A 91 -14.29 7.05 -12.48
C GLY A 91 -15.06 5.74 -12.54
N VAL A 92 -14.94 4.92 -11.50
CA VAL A 92 -15.64 3.65 -11.34
C VAL A 92 -16.42 3.61 -10.04
N LEU A 93 -17.69 3.17 -10.12
CA LEU A 93 -18.58 2.97 -8.98
C LEU A 93 -19.05 1.52 -8.97
N SER A 94 -19.01 0.91 -7.81
CA SER A 94 -19.61 -0.39 -7.55
C SER A 94 -20.43 -0.38 -6.26
N VAL A 95 -21.41 -1.29 -6.18
CA VAL A 95 -22.33 -1.38 -5.05
C VAL A 95 -22.62 -2.84 -4.73
N GLY A 96 -22.54 -3.26 -3.47
CA GLY A 96 -22.94 -4.63 -3.09
C GLY A 96 -22.51 -5.08 -1.70
N GLY A 97 -22.72 -6.35 -1.45
CA GLY A 97 -22.27 -7.07 -0.25
C GLY A 97 -20.87 -7.65 -0.42
N SER A 98 -20.46 -8.59 0.44
CA SER A 98 -19.10 -9.14 0.53
C SER A 98 -18.55 -9.67 -0.80
N GLY A 99 -19.33 -10.46 -1.54
CA GLY A 99 -18.88 -11.07 -2.80
C GLY A 99 -18.57 -10.03 -3.88
N ASN A 100 -19.49 -9.07 -4.10
CA ASN A 100 -19.27 -8.01 -5.09
C ASN A 100 -18.20 -7.02 -4.62
N SER A 101 -18.08 -6.77 -3.30
CA SER A 101 -16.98 -5.94 -2.77
C SER A 101 -15.62 -6.55 -3.07
N ALA A 102 -15.43 -7.83 -2.80
CA ALA A 102 -14.17 -8.53 -3.10
C ALA A 102 -13.84 -8.52 -4.60
N LEU A 103 -14.82 -8.82 -5.46
CA LEU A 103 -14.66 -8.81 -6.91
C LEU A 103 -14.30 -7.42 -7.42
N SER A 104 -15.15 -6.44 -7.12
CA SER A 104 -15.05 -5.10 -7.69
C SER A 104 -13.83 -4.34 -7.18
N THR A 105 -13.48 -4.45 -5.90
CA THR A 105 -12.29 -3.78 -5.37
C THR A 105 -11.01 -4.41 -5.91
N THR A 106 -10.99 -5.72 -6.18
CA THR A 106 -9.88 -6.37 -6.88
C THR A 106 -9.71 -5.81 -8.29
N ALA A 107 -10.80 -5.60 -9.02
CA ALA A 107 -10.75 -4.99 -10.35
C ALA A 107 -10.34 -3.52 -10.29
N MET A 108 -10.88 -2.74 -9.36
CA MET A 108 -10.58 -1.32 -9.17
C MET A 108 -9.12 -1.07 -8.82
N ARG A 109 -8.49 -1.94 -8.01
CA ARG A 109 -7.07 -1.83 -7.65
C ARG A 109 -6.11 -1.99 -8.85
N ALA A 110 -6.59 -2.50 -9.97
CA ALA A 110 -5.81 -2.60 -11.20
C ALA A 110 -5.72 -1.27 -11.98
N LEU A 111 -6.48 -0.25 -11.57
CA LEU A 111 -6.41 1.10 -12.14
C LEU A 111 -5.31 1.93 -11.47
N PRO A 112 -4.67 2.86 -12.20
CA PRO A 112 -3.67 3.75 -11.63
C PRO A 112 -4.16 4.53 -10.42
N VAL A 113 -3.23 4.92 -9.54
CA VAL A 113 -3.48 5.88 -8.46
C VAL A 113 -3.98 7.21 -9.06
N GLY A 114 -4.96 7.84 -8.41
CA GLY A 114 -5.59 9.07 -8.88
C GLY A 114 -6.84 8.86 -9.72
N VAL A 115 -7.04 7.69 -10.34
CA VAL A 115 -8.32 7.37 -11.02
C VAL A 115 -9.42 7.19 -9.96
N PRO A 116 -10.54 7.93 -10.01
CA PRO A 116 -11.62 7.84 -9.02
C PRO A 116 -12.22 6.42 -8.92
N LYS A 117 -12.18 5.86 -7.71
CA LYS A 117 -12.69 4.52 -7.38
C LYS A 117 -13.59 4.63 -6.15
N LEU A 118 -14.86 4.25 -6.28
CA LEU A 118 -15.81 4.28 -5.17
C LEU A 118 -16.56 2.95 -5.07
N MET A 119 -16.54 2.35 -3.90
CA MET A 119 -17.28 1.14 -3.57
C MET A 119 -18.27 1.41 -2.44
N VAL A 120 -19.57 1.25 -2.70
CA VAL A 120 -20.60 1.22 -1.65
C VAL A 120 -20.77 -0.22 -1.17
N SER A 121 -20.47 -0.49 0.09
CA SER A 121 -20.41 -1.85 0.61
C SER A 121 -21.08 -1.98 1.98
N SER A 122 -21.84 -3.07 2.16
CA SER A 122 -22.33 -3.46 3.49
C SER A 122 -21.19 -3.93 4.42
N MET A 123 -19.98 -4.16 3.87
CA MET A 123 -18.79 -4.57 4.62
C MET A 123 -17.92 -3.39 5.08
N ALA A 124 -18.25 -2.15 4.66
CA ALA A 124 -17.39 -0.99 4.91
C ALA A 124 -17.39 -0.49 6.36
N SER A 125 -18.14 -1.10 7.26
CA SER A 125 -18.12 -0.82 8.73
C SER A 125 -17.17 -1.74 9.51
N GLY A 126 -16.57 -2.74 8.86
CA GLY A 126 -15.66 -3.71 9.49
C GLY A 126 -14.21 -3.54 9.05
N ASP A 127 -13.44 -4.64 9.06
CA ASP A 127 -12.09 -4.65 8.49
C ASP A 127 -12.14 -4.51 6.97
N VAL A 128 -11.73 -3.34 6.49
CA VAL A 128 -11.73 -2.99 5.07
C VAL A 128 -10.38 -3.24 4.39
N SER A 129 -9.36 -3.63 5.14
CA SER A 129 -8.01 -3.86 4.61
C SER A 129 -7.95 -4.84 3.44
N PRO A 130 -8.74 -5.95 3.39
CA PRO A 130 -8.74 -6.85 2.25
C PRO A 130 -9.32 -6.22 0.97
N TYR A 131 -10.19 -5.22 1.11
CA TYR A 131 -10.82 -4.52 -0.02
C TYR A 131 -9.95 -3.39 -0.54
N VAL A 132 -9.45 -2.54 0.34
CA VAL A 132 -8.62 -1.37 -0.01
C VAL A 132 -7.25 -1.80 -0.52
N GLY A 133 -6.64 -2.77 0.15
CA GLY A 133 -5.25 -3.14 -0.14
C GLY A 133 -4.31 -1.94 0.05
N ASP A 134 -3.63 -1.58 -1.01
CA ASP A 134 -2.68 -0.46 -1.15
C ASP A 134 -3.15 0.60 -2.19
N SER A 135 -4.43 0.56 -2.57
CA SER A 135 -5.04 1.50 -3.54
C SER A 135 -5.74 2.66 -2.84
N ASP A 136 -5.87 3.77 -3.57
CA ASP A 136 -6.62 4.98 -3.22
C ASP A 136 -8.14 4.81 -3.36
N LEU A 137 -8.67 3.66 -2.89
CA LEU A 137 -10.08 3.30 -2.99
C LEU A 137 -10.93 4.04 -1.95
N THR A 138 -12.02 4.69 -2.38
CA THR A 138 -13.04 5.23 -1.50
C THR A 138 -14.06 4.16 -1.15
N LEU A 139 -14.32 3.96 0.15
CA LEU A 139 -15.37 3.07 0.65
C LEU A 139 -16.48 3.87 1.30
N MET A 140 -17.72 3.54 0.96
CA MET A 140 -18.93 4.12 1.58
C MET A 140 -19.76 2.98 2.18
N TYR A 141 -20.09 3.09 3.48
CA TYR A 141 -20.96 2.12 4.15
C TYR A 141 -22.39 2.26 3.66
N SER A 142 -23.04 1.16 3.29
CA SER A 142 -24.40 1.16 2.75
C SER A 142 -25.48 1.35 3.82
N VAL A 143 -25.13 1.26 5.10
CA VAL A 143 -26.00 1.34 6.30
C VAL A 143 -26.98 0.18 6.38
N VAL A 144 -27.71 -0.07 5.31
CA VAL A 144 -28.60 -1.24 5.14
C VAL A 144 -28.01 -2.17 4.07
N ASP A 145 -28.46 -3.40 4.04
CA ASP A 145 -28.06 -4.30 2.95
C ASP A 145 -28.51 -3.76 1.59
N VAL A 146 -27.72 -4.03 0.57
CA VAL A 146 -27.99 -3.62 -0.80
C VAL A 146 -29.01 -4.62 -1.40
N ALA A 147 -30.27 -4.43 -1.09
CA ALA A 147 -31.38 -5.31 -1.48
C ALA A 147 -32.59 -4.47 -1.89
N GLY A 148 -32.60 -4.06 -3.15
CA GLY A 148 -33.62 -3.16 -3.68
C GLY A 148 -33.40 -1.67 -3.31
N ILE A 149 -34.25 -0.82 -3.90
CA ILE A 149 -34.24 0.62 -3.63
C ILE A 149 -35.31 0.96 -2.59
N ASN A 150 -34.87 1.39 -1.41
CA ASN A 150 -35.73 1.89 -0.32
C ASN A 150 -35.32 3.30 0.09
N ARG A 151 -36.02 3.92 1.05
CA ARG A 151 -35.76 5.31 1.49
C ARG A 151 -34.32 5.55 1.94
N ILE A 152 -33.68 4.57 2.56
CA ILE A 152 -32.32 4.70 3.09
C ILE A 152 -31.32 4.40 1.99
N SER A 153 -31.45 3.26 1.31
CA SER A 153 -30.54 2.90 0.20
C SER A 153 -30.55 3.95 -0.91
N ALA A 154 -31.72 4.51 -1.26
CA ALA A 154 -31.81 5.58 -2.25
C ALA A 154 -30.99 6.84 -1.87
N ARG A 155 -30.97 7.22 -0.58
CA ARG A 155 -30.15 8.37 -0.13
C ARG A 155 -28.65 8.06 -0.20
N VAL A 156 -28.24 6.89 0.27
CA VAL A 156 -26.82 6.49 0.26
C VAL A 156 -26.32 6.35 -1.18
N LEU A 157 -27.08 5.67 -2.04
CA LEU A 157 -26.73 5.50 -3.45
C LEU A 157 -26.76 6.84 -4.23
N ALA A 158 -27.65 7.77 -3.85
CA ALA A 158 -27.65 9.11 -4.40
C ALA A 158 -26.33 9.84 -4.09
N ASN A 159 -25.91 9.81 -2.82
CA ASN A 159 -24.65 10.41 -2.40
C ASN A 159 -23.45 9.78 -3.13
N ALA A 160 -23.45 8.46 -3.31
CA ALA A 160 -22.40 7.76 -4.05
C ALA A 160 -22.36 8.17 -5.54
N ALA A 161 -23.54 8.28 -6.19
CA ALA A 161 -23.63 8.75 -7.57
C ALA A 161 -23.15 10.20 -7.72
N ASP A 162 -23.49 11.05 -6.76
CA ASP A 162 -23.09 12.46 -6.75
C ASP A 162 -21.58 12.60 -6.52
N ALA A 163 -21.03 11.81 -5.59
CA ALA A 163 -19.62 11.78 -5.30
C ALA A 163 -18.80 11.34 -6.52
N ILE A 164 -19.14 10.19 -7.13
CA ILE A 164 -18.39 9.68 -8.29
C ILE A 164 -18.53 10.58 -9.52
N ALA A 165 -19.70 11.22 -9.70
CA ALA A 165 -19.90 12.19 -10.79
C ALA A 165 -18.94 13.39 -10.65
N GLY A 166 -18.85 13.97 -9.43
CA GLY A 166 -17.93 15.06 -9.12
C GLY A 166 -16.47 14.66 -9.25
N MET A 167 -16.07 13.51 -8.71
CA MET A 167 -14.71 12.97 -8.82
C MET A 167 -14.33 12.74 -10.30
N ALA A 168 -15.22 12.11 -11.08
CA ALA A 168 -14.98 11.84 -12.50
C ALA A 168 -14.93 13.12 -13.36
N ALA A 169 -15.70 14.14 -13.00
CA ALA A 169 -15.63 15.45 -13.67
C ALA A 169 -14.29 16.14 -13.38
N GLY A 170 -13.86 16.14 -12.12
CA GLY A 170 -12.56 16.68 -11.73
C GLY A 170 -11.40 15.96 -12.39
N TYR A 171 -11.46 14.63 -12.48
CA TYR A 171 -10.45 13.81 -13.17
C TYR A 171 -10.41 14.10 -14.68
N ALA A 172 -11.58 14.15 -15.35
CA ALA A 172 -11.68 14.44 -16.78
C ALA A 172 -11.24 15.87 -17.15
N ALA A 173 -11.41 16.83 -16.23
CA ALA A 173 -10.97 18.20 -16.46
C ALA A 173 -9.44 18.34 -16.45
N GLY A 174 -8.70 17.26 -16.16
CA GLY A 174 -7.25 17.25 -16.22
C GLY A 174 -6.65 18.33 -15.32
N ARG A 175 -7.12 18.47 -14.07
CA ARG A 175 -6.50 19.43 -13.14
C ARG A 175 -5.01 19.17 -13.13
N PRO A 176 -4.17 20.14 -13.50
CA PRO A 176 -2.74 19.94 -13.47
C PRO A 176 -2.38 19.61 -12.02
N VAL A 177 -2.09 18.35 -11.76
CA VAL A 177 -1.24 18.04 -10.61
C VAL A 177 0.10 18.65 -11.00
N PRO A 178 0.72 19.50 -10.17
CA PRO A 178 2.05 19.98 -10.48
C PRO A 178 2.91 18.73 -10.76
N ARG A 179 3.22 18.49 -12.02
CA ARG A 179 4.28 17.54 -12.39
C ARG A 179 5.56 18.28 -12.04
N GLY A 180 6.07 18.02 -10.85
CA GLY A 180 7.43 18.41 -10.56
C GLY A 180 8.35 17.64 -11.50
N ASP A 181 9.20 18.35 -12.24
CA ASP A 181 10.32 17.72 -12.97
C ASP A 181 11.38 17.17 -12.00
N ARG A 182 11.06 17.11 -10.71
CA ARG A 182 11.97 16.66 -9.66
C ARG A 182 11.99 15.13 -9.59
N PRO A 183 13.16 14.51 -9.51
CA PRO A 183 13.25 13.07 -9.30
C PRO A 183 12.54 12.66 -8.01
N LEU A 184 11.76 11.58 -8.07
CA LEU A 184 11.02 11.06 -6.93
C LEU A 184 11.92 10.18 -6.05
N VAL A 185 11.92 10.44 -4.74
CA VAL A 185 12.57 9.58 -3.74
C VAL A 185 11.51 9.02 -2.81
N GLY A 186 11.51 7.71 -2.62
CA GLY A 186 10.65 7.05 -1.63
C GLY A 186 11.32 7.02 -0.26
N ALA A 187 10.63 7.47 0.79
CA ALA A 187 11.10 7.37 2.17
C ALA A 187 10.09 6.60 3.03
N THR A 188 10.57 5.81 4.01
CA THR A 188 9.70 5.09 4.95
C THR A 188 9.75 5.73 6.34
N MET A 189 8.59 5.84 6.99
CA MET A 189 8.44 6.50 8.28
C MET A 189 7.40 5.80 9.17
N ALA A 190 7.60 5.85 10.46
CA ALA A 190 6.57 5.59 11.48
C ALA A 190 6.62 6.69 12.53
N GLY A 191 5.59 6.85 13.37
CA GLY A 191 5.56 7.87 14.42
C GLY A 191 6.78 7.87 15.34
N VAL A 192 7.38 6.70 15.52
CA VAL A 192 8.56 6.50 16.40
C VAL A 192 9.91 6.82 15.73
N THR A 193 9.92 7.19 14.44
CA THR A 193 11.11 7.58 13.67
C THR A 193 10.93 8.93 12.95
N THR A 194 9.87 9.65 13.27
CA THR A 194 9.43 10.84 12.52
C THR A 194 10.51 11.92 12.46
N ARG A 195 11.16 12.22 13.58
CA ARG A 195 12.10 13.36 13.69
C ARG A 195 13.31 13.22 12.76
N GLY A 196 13.90 12.03 12.69
CA GLY A 196 15.03 11.75 11.80
C GLY A 196 14.60 11.76 10.32
N VAL A 197 13.45 11.13 10.02
CA VAL A 197 12.94 11.06 8.64
C VAL A 197 12.49 12.43 8.13
N ASP A 198 11.88 13.27 8.97
CA ASP A 198 11.52 14.64 8.60
C ASP A 198 12.77 15.47 8.25
N ALA A 199 13.83 15.37 9.05
CA ALA A 199 15.09 16.05 8.74
C ALA A 199 15.70 15.57 7.41
N ALA A 200 15.62 14.27 7.13
CA ALA A 200 16.06 13.69 5.87
C ALA A 200 15.21 14.18 4.68
N ARG A 201 13.87 14.16 4.83
CA ARG A 201 12.92 14.65 3.81
C ARG A 201 13.18 16.12 3.48
N ASP A 202 13.32 16.97 4.50
CA ASP A 202 13.53 18.40 4.30
C ASP A 202 14.88 18.66 3.59
N ARG A 203 15.90 17.87 3.94
CA ARG A 203 17.22 17.95 3.26
C ARG A 203 17.14 17.50 1.81
N LEU A 204 16.49 16.36 1.50
CA LEU A 204 16.30 15.90 0.12
C LEU A 204 15.47 16.91 -0.70
N THR A 205 14.45 17.50 -0.09
CA THR A 205 13.64 18.55 -0.74
C THR A 205 14.47 19.77 -1.10
N ALA A 206 15.36 20.20 -0.20
CA ALA A 206 16.31 21.29 -0.44
C ALA A 206 17.33 20.94 -1.54
N LEU A 207 17.68 19.66 -1.69
CA LEU A 207 18.56 19.15 -2.75
C LEU A 207 17.85 18.96 -4.11
N GLY A 208 16.56 19.27 -4.20
CA GLY A 208 15.82 19.27 -5.47
C GLY A 208 15.02 18.02 -5.77
N TYR A 209 14.81 17.14 -4.79
CA TYR A 209 13.96 15.94 -4.93
C TYR A 209 12.52 16.20 -4.50
N GLU A 210 11.58 15.43 -5.05
CA GLU A 210 10.26 15.24 -4.48
C GLU A 210 10.26 13.98 -3.63
N VAL A 211 9.91 14.08 -2.34
CA VAL A 211 10.01 12.97 -1.39
C VAL A 211 8.63 12.45 -1.06
N LEU A 212 8.38 11.19 -1.40
CA LEU A 212 7.17 10.45 -1.06
C LEU A 212 7.39 9.69 0.23
N VAL A 213 6.66 10.05 1.29
CA VAL A 213 6.78 9.40 2.60
C VAL A 213 5.72 8.32 2.73
N PHE A 214 6.16 7.07 2.89
CA PHE A 214 5.31 5.91 3.10
C PHE A 214 5.28 5.54 4.58
N HIS A 215 4.09 5.36 5.13
CA HIS A 215 3.98 4.86 6.49
C HIS A 215 4.43 3.41 6.57
N ALA A 216 5.46 3.12 7.37
CA ALA A 216 6.04 1.78 7.57
C ALA A 216 5.07 0.84 8.32
N SER A 217 3.92 0.54 7.68
CA SER A 217 2.84 -0.27 8.24
C SER A 217 2.01 -0.89 7.12
N GLY A 218 2.27 -2.13 6.79
CA GLY A 218 1.47 -2.96 5.89
C GLY A 218 1.23 -2.34 4.50
N ALA A 219 0.15 -1.61 4.33
CA ALA A 219 -0.21 -0.99 3.05
C ALA A 219 0.86 -0.01 2.54
N GLY A 220 1.36 0.87 3.40
CA GLY A 220 2.40 1.83 3.01
C GLY A 220 3.69 1.15 2.57
N GLY A 221 4.12 0.08 3.26
CA GLY A 221 5.28 -0.71 2.84
C GLY A 221 5.06 -1.45 1.52
N ARG A 222 3.82 -1.90 1.22
CA ARG A 222 3.49 -2.48 -0.10
C ARG A 222 3.49 -1.43 -1.20
N SER A 223 2.92 -0.25 -0.95
CA SER A 223 2.94 0.87 -1.90
C SER A 223 4.37 1.32 -2.20
N PHE A 224 5.24 1.41 -1.16
CA PHE A 224 6.66 1.69 -1.33
C PHE A 224 7.34 0.65 -2.22
N ALA A 225 7.13 -0.64 -1.95
CA ALA A 225 7.71 -1.74 -2.74
C ALA A 225 7.20 -1.74 -4.19
N ALA A 226 5.91 -1.49 -4.42
CA ALA A 226 5.33 -1.42 -5.75
C ALA A 226 5.92 -0.27 -6.56
N MET A 227 6.01 0.94 -6.00
CA MET A 227 6.59 2.10 -6.69
C MET A 227 8.09 1.94 -6.95
N ALA A 228 8.82 1.25 -6.07
CA ALA A 228 10.21 0.89 -6.33
C ALA A 228 10.33 -0.08 -7.52
N ALA A 229 9.44 -1.09 -7.58
CA ALA A 229 9.44 -2.08 -8.65
C ALA A 229 9.02 -1.50 -10.02
N ASP A 230 8.10 -0.54 -10.03
CA ASP A 230 7.57 0.09 -11.25
C ASP A 230 8.55 1.12 -11.88
N GLY A 231 9.71 1.37 -11.27
CA GLY A 231 10.69 2.34 -11.75
C GLY A 231 10.24 3.80 -11.60
N ALA A 232 9.23 4.06 -10.77
CA ALA A 232 8.74 5.41 -10.51
C ALA A 232 9.70 6.24 -9.63
N LEU A 233 10.55 5.58 -8.85
CA LEU A 233 11.49 6.20 -7.92
C LEU A 233 12.89 6.28 -8.53
N ALA A 234 13.57 7.40 -8.32
CA ALA A 234 14.99 7.55 -8.64
C ALA A 234 15.89 6.85 -7.62
N GLY A 235 15.44 6.73 -6.37
CA GLY A 235 16.12 6.05 -5.28
C GLY A 235 15.26 5.98 -4.03
N THR A 236 15.78 5.35 -2.97
CA THR A 236 15.03 5.15 -1.73
C THR A 236 15.83 5.50 -0.47
N LEU A 237 15.12 6.09 0.50
CA LEU A 237 15.57 6.28 1.89
C LEU A 237 14.71 5.42 2.80
N ASP A 238 15.08 4.17 2.98
CA ASP A 238 14.33 3.20 3.78
C ASP A 238 14.76 3.24 5.25
N ALA A 239 14.31 4.25 5.96
CA ALA A 239 14.76 4.53 7.33
C ALA A 239 14.00 3.73 8.40
N THR A 240 12.84 3.12 8.06
CA THR A 240 11.92 2.53 9.05
C THR A 240 11.37 1.20 8.60
N MET A 241 11.50 0.17 9.46
CA MET A 241 11.17 -1.23 9.15
C MET A 241 10.16 -1.84 10.14
N LEU A 242 9.28 -1.05 10.75
CA LEU A 242 8.31 -1.52 11.75
C LEU A 242 7.44 -2.70 11.27
N GLU A 243 7.02 -2.69 10.01
CA GLU A 243 6.22 -3.78 9.45
C GLU A 243 6.99 -5.08 9.26
N VAL A 244 8.34 -5.03 9.18
CA VAL A 244 9.20 -6.21 9.04
C VAL A 244 9.25 -6.97 10.37
N SER A 245 9.53 -6.28 11.48
CA SER A 245 9.48 -6.86 12.83
C SER A 245 8.07 -7.31 13.20
N THR A 246 7.05 -6.53 12.77
CA THR A 246 5.64 -6.88 12.95
C THR A 246 5.27 -8.17 12.20
N ALA A 247 5.80 -8.39 11.00
CA ALA A 247 5.61 -9.64 10.26
C ALA A 247 6.28 -10.83 10.98
N HIS A 248 7.48 -10.62 11.50
CA HIS A 248 8.24 -11.63 12.23
C HIS A 248 7.50 -12.14 13.49
N LEU A 249 6.86 -11.24 14.23
CA LEU A 249 6.09 -11.57 15.43
C LEU A 249 4.62 -11.92 15.17
N GLY A 250 4.14 -11.81 13.93
CA GLY A 250 2.74 -12.09 13.56
C GLY A 250 1.76 -11.00 14.02
N GLY A 251 2.20 -9.75 14.05
CA GLY A 251 1.38 -8.59 14.44
C GLY A 251 0.45 -8.07 13.34
N VAL A 252 -0.01 -6.82 13.47
CA VAL A 252 -0.98 -6.16 12.57
C VAL A 252 -0.28 -5.11 11.71
N GLY A 253 -0.58 -5.08 10.41
CA GLY A 253 0.09 -4.19 9.45
C GLY A 253 1.47 -4.71 9.06
N ARG A 254 1.53 -6.00 8.75
CA ARG A 254 2.73 -6.75 8.38
C ARG A 254 3.28 -6.36 7.01
N ALA A 255 4.60 -6.43 6.88
CA ALA A 255 5.27 -6.33 5.59
C ALA A 255 4.74 -7.38 4.59
N GLY A 256 4.69 -7.00 3.33
CA GLY A 256 4.55 -7.95 2.22
C GLY A 256 5.90 -8.63 1.90
N PRO A 257 5.89 -9.69 1.09
CA PRO A 257 7.09 -10.46 0.76
C PRO A 257 8.16 -9.64 0.03
N GLU A 258 7.76 -8.66 -0.76
CA GLU A 258 8.66 -7.82 -1.58
C GLU A 258 9.29 -6.64 -0.83
N ARG A 259 8.88 -6.40 0.43
CA ARG A 259 9.18 -5.17 1.19
C ARG A 259 10.68 -4.84 1.27
N LEU A 260 11.52 -5.82 1.45
CA LEU A 260 12.97 -5.63 1.59
C LEU A 260 13.74 -5.82 0.27
N THR A 261 13.11 -6.41 -0.74
CA THR A 261 13.79 -6.82 -1.97
C THR A 261 13.41 -6.00 -3.20
N ALA A 262 12.33 -5.24 -3.17
CA ALA A 262 11.82 -4.52 -4.33
C ALA A 262 12.84 -3.50 -4.88
N ALA A 263 13.41 -2.65 -4.03
CA ALA A 263 14.43 -1.68 -4.44
C ALA A 263 15.72 -2.34 -4.93
N VAL A 264 16.13 -3.45 -4.28
CA VAL A 264 17.31 -4.26 -4.70
C VAL A 264 17.09 -4.83 -6.09
N ARG A 265 15.94 -5.47 -6.35
CA ARG A 265 15.59 -6.06 -7.66
C ARG A 265 15.45 -5.02 -8.76
N ALA A 266 14.93 -3.84 -8.41
CA ALA A 266 14.81 -2.72 -9.35
C ALA A 266 16.15 -2.02 -9.64
N GLY A 267 17.23 -2.39 -8.93
CA GLY A 267 18.54 -1.77 -9.12
C GLY A 267 18.56 -0.30 -8.71
N LEU A 268 17.78 0.09 -7.69
CA LEU A 268 17.70 1.47 -7.23
C LEU A 268 18.84 1.80 -6.25
N PRO A 269 19.50 2.96 -6.37
CA PRO A 269 20.33 3.51 -5.31
C PRO A 269 19.51 3.66 -4.02
N GLN A 270 20.09 3.22 -2.88
CA GLN A 270 19.34 3.21 -1.63
C GLN A 270 20.20 3.49 -0.41
N VAL A 271 19.64 4.27 0.49
CA VAL A 271 20.13 4.45 1.86
C VAL A 271 19.09 3.88 2.82
N ILE A 272 19.55 3.04 3.73
CA ILE A 272 18.70 2.23 4.59
C ILE A 272 19.09 2.47 6.05
N SER A 273 18.13 2.44 6.96
CA SER A 273 18.38 2.31 8.39
C SER A 273 17.45 1.26 9.00
N VAL A 274 17.73 0.87 10.23
CA VAL A 274 17.05 -0.22 10.95
C VAL A 274 16.00 0.31 11.93
N GLY A 275 15.48 1.50 11.69
CA GLY A 275 14.51 2.15 12.58
C GLY A 275 13.28 1.28 12.84
N ALA A 276 12.86 1.25 14.10
CA ALA A 276 11.71 0.52 14.62
C ALA A 276 11.77 -1.02 14.49
N LEU A 277 12.94 -1.63 14.28
CA LEU A 277 13.13 -3.08 14.42
C LEU A 277 13.16 -3.54 15.90
N ASP A 278 13.29 -2.61 16.84
CA ASP A 278 13.17 -2.83 18.30
C ASP A 278 11.78 -3.27 18.72
N MET A 279 10.74 -3.10 17.90
CA MET A 279 9.37 -3.39 18.28
C MET A 279 8.54 -4.04 17.17
N ALA A 280 7.43 -4.70 17.57
CA ALA A 280 6.38 -5.18 16.66
C ALA A 280 5.02 -4.65 17.08
N LYS A 281 4.19 -4.28 16.10
CA LYS A 281 2.87 -3.66 16.28
C LYS A 281 1.75 -4.70 16.32
N PHE A 282 0.86 -4.54 17.31
CA PHE A 282 -0.37 -5.31 17.47
C PHE A 282 -1.58 -4.36 17.56
N GLY A 283 -2.79 -4.93 17.57
CA GLY A 283 -4.03 -4.21 17.82
C GLY A 283 -4.15 -3.73 19.29
N PRO A 284 -5.38 -3.53 19.80
CA PRO A 284 -5.61 -3.06 21.18
C PRO A 284 -5.03 -3.98 22.25
N SER A 285 -4.76 -5.24 21.93
CA SER A 285 -4.17 -6.22 22.82
C SER A 285 -3.15 -7.10 22.12
N VAL A 286 -2.23 -7.67 22.90
CA VAL A 286 -1.23 -8.61 22.40
C VAL A 286 -1.65 -10.06 22.64
N PRO A 287 -1.22 -11.03 21.81
CA PRO A 287 -1.46 -12.45 22.05
C PRO A 287 -0.91 -12.91 23.40
N ASN A 288 -1.56 -13.89 24.03
CA ASN A 288 -1.18 -14.40 25.36
C ASN A 288 0.29 -14.79 25.46
N ARG A 289 0.88 -15.37 24.40
CA ARG A 289 2.30 -15.74 24.30
C ARG A 289 3.28 -14.57 24.46
N LEU A 290 2.82 -13.33 24.30
CA LEU A 290 3.66 -12.14 24.36
C LEU A 290 3.38 -11.24 25.59
N ARG A 291 2.36 -11.56 26.40
CA ARG A 291 1.95 -10.70 27.54
C ARG A 291 3.00 -10.57 28.63
N HIS A 292 3.92 -11.52 28.75
CA HIS A 292 5.01 -11.50 29.74
C HIS A 292 6.20 -10.64 29.31
N ARG A 293 6.15 -10.07 28.09
CA ARG A 293 7.24 -9.27 27.51
C ARG A 293 7.08 -7.78 27.84
N ARG A 294 8.07 -6.98 27.45
CA ARG A 294 7.95 -5.52 27.52
C ARG A 294 6.90 -5.08 26.49
N VAL A 295 5.73 -4.73 26.99
CA VAL A 295 4.55 -4.29 26.23
C VAL A 295 4.31 -2.83 26.52
N HIS A 296 4.09 -2.02 25.47
CA HIS A 296 3.75 -0.62 25.58
C HIS A 296 2.45 -0.32 24.83
N VAL A 297 1.47 0.28 25.52
CA VAL A 297 0.21 0.73 24.88
C VAL A 297 0.47 2.08 24.24
N HIS A 298 0.55 2.10 22.93
CA HIS A 298 0.81 3.31 22.16
C HIS A 298 -0.44 4.21 22.09
N ASN A 299 -1.63 3.60 21.89
CA ASN A 299 -2.94 4.25 21.93
C ASN A 299 -4.04 3.20 22.10
N ALA A 300 -5.31 3.63 22.12
CA ALA A 300 -6.45 2.73 22.30
C ALA A 300 -6.56 1.60 21.26
N SER A 301 -5.96 1.76 20.09
CA SER A 301 -6.03 0.80 18.97
C SER A 301 -4.72 0.08 18.69
N VAL A 302 -3.60 0.50 19.32
CA VAL A 302 -2.26 0.02 18.99
C VAL A 302 -1.46 -0.26 20.27
N THR A 303 -0.96 -1.47 20.35
CA THR A 303 0.00 -1.92 21.36
C THR A 303 1.26 -2.42 20.64
N VAL A 304 2.43 -2.11 21.16
CA VAL A 304 3.71 -2.57 20.63
C VAL A 304 4.42 -3.47 21.65
N VAL A 305 5.25 -4.38 21.15
CA VAL A 305 6.01 -5.35 21.95
C VAL A 305 7.47 -5.25 21.56
N ARG A 306 8.37 -5.13 22.54
CA ARG A 306 9.83 -5.13 22.32
C ARG A 306 10.30 -6.47 21.71
N THR A 307 11.11 -6.42 20.67
CA THR A 307 11.81 -7.58 20.10
C THR A 307 12.92 -8.04 21.04
N THR A 308 13.13 -9.35 21.17
CA THR A 308 14.22 -9.94 21.97
C THR A 308 15.54 -9.93 21.20
N ALA A 309 16.66 -10.15 21.86
CA ALA A 309 17.97 -10.28 21.20
C ALA A 309 17.97 -11.37 20.12
N ALA A 310 17.32 -12.52 20.37
CA ALA A 310 17.21 -13.60 19.38
C ALA A 310 16.40 -13.17 18.14
N GLU A 311 15.29 -12.44 18.33
CA GLU A 311 14.47 -11.90 17.25
C GLU A 311 15.22 -10.78 16.51
N CYS A 312 15.91 -9.88 17.20
CA CYS A 312 16.77 -8.87 16.62
C CYS A 312 17.86 -9.47 15.74
N ALA A 313 18.54 -10.52 16.19
CA ALA A 313 19.49 -11.25 15.37
C ALA A 313 18.83 -11.91 14.15
N ALA A 314 17.64 -12.49 14.29
CA ALA A 314 16.90 -13.07 13.18
C ALA A 314 16.46 -11.99 12.14
N LEU A 315 16.00 -10.85 12.61
CA LEU A 315 15.68 -9.69 11.77
C LEU A 315 16.92 -9.18 11.03
N GLY A 316 18.05 -9.05 11.72
CA GLY A 316 19.34 -8.67 11.11
C GLY A 316 19.73 -9.61 9.98
N ARG A 317 19.64 -10.93 10.20
CA ARG A 317 19.90 -11.93 9.13
C ARG A 317 18.94 -11.77 7.95
N SER A 318 17.65 -11.52 8.20
CA SER A 318 16.67 -11.37 7.14
C SER A 318 16.93 -10.12 6.30
N VAL A 319 17.25 -8.99 6.94
CA VAL A 319 17.60 -7.74 6.25
C VAL A 319 18.91 -7.92 5.47
N ALA A 320 19.93 -8.49 6.08
CA ALA A 320 21.20 -8.76 5.40
C ALA A 320 21.03 -9.66 4.17
N ALA A 321 20.25 -10.74 4.29
CA ALA A 321 19.97 -11.65 3.17
C ALA A 321 19.25 -10.94 2.01
N ALA A 322 18.33 -10.01 2.31
CA ALA A 322 17.64 -9.23 1.29
C ALA A 322 18.58 -8.23 0.57
N LEU A 323 19.51 -7.62 1.30
CA LEU A 323 20.39 -6.58 0.78
C LEU A 323 21.66 -7.13 0.12
N ARG A 324 22.11 -8.34 0.47
CA ARG A 324 23.38 -8.94 0.02
C ARG A 324 23.52 -8.98 -1.50
N GLY A 325 22.42 -9.11 -2.23
CA GLY A 325 22.37 -9.14 -3.69
C GLY A 325 22.26 -7.77 -4.35
N ALA A 326 22.38 -6.67 -3.62
CA ALA A 326 22.27 -5.33 -4.19
C ALA A 326 23.39 -5.07 -5.20
N THR A 327 23.00 -4.70 -6.42
CA THR A 327 23.92 -4.33 -7.51
C THR A 327 24.08 -2.82 -7.63
N ALA A 328 23.04 -2.07 -7.29
CA ALA A 328 23.09 -0.62 -7.19
C ALA A 328 23.78 -0.15 -5.90
N PRO A 329 24.32 1.08 -5.88
CA PRO A 329 24.92 1.66 -4.68
C PRO A 329 23.95 1.61 -3.49
N THR A 330 24.37 0.96 -2.42
CA THR A 330 23.53 0.70 -1.24
C THR A 330 24.32 0.97 0.04
N ALA A 331 23.77 1.79 0.94
CA ALA A 331 24.34 2.05 2.24
C ALA A 331 23.36 1.72 3.36
N LEU A 332 23.85 1.06 4.41
CA LEU A 332 23.10 0.72 5.62
C LEU A 332 23.64 1.50 6.82
N TYR A 333 22.78 2.29 7.44
CA TYR A 333 23.10 3.05 8.65
C TYR A 333 22.65 2.33 9.90
N LEU A 334 23.56 2.17 10.87
CA LEU A 334 23.33 1.57 12.18
C LEU A 334 23.36 2.67 13.24
N PRO A 335 22.21 3.14 13.75
CA PRO A 335 22.14 4.10 14.86
C PRO A 335 22.38 3.35 16.18
N LEU A 336 23.59 3.47 16.74
CA LEU A 336 24.04 2.65 17.86
C LEU A 336 23.38 2.98 19.22
N ARG A 337 22.66 4.12 19.30
CA ARG A 337 22.03 4.61 20.54
C ARG A 337 20.51 4.58 20.51
N GLY A 338 19.89 3.82 19.57
CA GLY A 338 18.46 3.57 19.58
C GLY A 338 17.80 3.56 18.22
N LEU A 339 16.81 2.67 18.12
CA LEU A 339 16.11 2.36 16.87
C LEU A 339 14.75 3.07 16.77
N SER A 340 14.28 3.68 17.88
CA SER A 340 12.97 4.35 17.93
C SER A 340 12.91 5.36 19.08
N THR A 341 11.84 6.15 19.17
CA THR A 341 11.61 7.02 20.34
C THR A 341 11.45 6.26 21.67
N LEU A 342 11.13 4.96 21.63
CA LEU A 342 10.99 4.12 22.82
C LEU A 342 12.32 3.45 23.20
N ASP A 343 13.23 3.31 22.24
CA ASP A 343 14.50 2.61 22.35
C ASP A 343 15.65 3.63 22.27
N VAL A 344 15.77 4.41 23.32
CA VAL A 344 16.86 5.35 23.56
C VAL A 344 17.30 5.24 25.01
N PRO A 345 18.49 5.71 25.41
CA PRO A 345 18.94 5.68 26.80
C PRO A 345 17.87 6.20 27.78
N GLY A 346 17.43 5.36 28.73
CA GLY A 346 16.33 5.65 29.65
C GLY A 346 14.92 5.39 29.10
N GLY A 347 14.75 5.04 27.83
CA GLY A 347 13.49 4.67 27.20
C GLY A 347 12.98 3.29 27.65
N VAL A 348 11.67 3.08 27.51
CA VAL A 348 11.00 1.84 27.97
C VAL A 348 11.45 0.59 27.22
N TYR A 349 12.03 0.76 26.02
CA TYR A 349 12.53 -0.34 25.18
C TYR A 349 14.05 -0.41 25.11
N TRP A 350 14.76 0.50 25.80
CA TRP A 350 16.21 0.52 25.80
C TRP A 350 16.81 -0.84 26.15
N ASP A 351 17.53 -1.45 25.21
CA ASP A 351 18.14 -2.77 25.34
C ASP A 351 19.34 -2.91 24.40
N PRO A 352 20.50 -2.34 24.79
CA PRO A 352 21.71 -2.36 23.96
C PRO A 352 22.18 -3.76 23.58
N ALA A 353 21.88 -4.78 24.41
CA ALA A 353 22.24 -6.16 24.10
C ALA A 353 21.39 -6.72 22.95
N ALA A 354 20.08 -6.39 22.92
CA ALA A 354 19.21 -6.79 21.81
C ALA A 354 19.57 -6.06 20.52
N ASP A 355 19.87 -4.76 20.60
CA ASP A 355 20.29 -3.97 19.46
C ASP A 355 21.66 -4.41 18.94
N GLY A 356 22.60 -4.72 19.82
CA GLY A 356 23.89 -5.30 19.49
C GLY A 356 23.75 -6.60 18.70
N ALA A 357 22.83 -7.47 19.11
CA ALA A 357 22.56 -8.72 18.37
C ALA A 357 22.00 -8.48 16.95
N LEU A 358 21.21 -7.42 16.73
CA LEU A 358 20.79 -6.97 15.40
C LEU A 358 21.98 -6.52 14.57
N PHE A 359 22.81 -5.64 15.12
CA PHE A 359 23.96 -5.05 14.42
C PHE A 359 25.00 -6.11 14.05
N ASP A 360 25.30 -7.04 14.95
CA ASP A 360 26.24 -8.14 14.71
C ASP A 360 25.75 -9.07 13.59
N ALA A 361 24.45 -9.37 13.58
CA ALA A 361 23.85 -10.17 12.52
C ALA A 361 23.89 -9.46 11.14
N LEU A 362 23.73 -8.13 11.11
CA LEU A 362 23.84 -7.33 9.88
C LEU A 362 25.29 -7.28 9.40
N ARG A 363 26.28 -7.02 10.28
CA ARG A 363 27.70 -7.00 9.92
C ARG A 363 28.12 -8.33 9.33
N SER A 364 27.86 -9.42 10.04
CA SER A 364 28.22 -10.77 9.59
C SER A 364 27.50 -11.16 8.29
N GLY A 365 26.21 -10.84 8.17
CA GLY A 365 25.39 -11.19 7.00
C GLY A 365 25.76 -10.41 5.73
N LEU A 366 26.33 -9.22 5.88
CA LEU A 366 26.77 -8.37 4.76
C LEU A 366 28.26 -8.42 4.48
N GLU A 367 29.03 -9.18 5.25
CA GLU A 367 30.46 -9.35 5.01
C GLU A 367 30.75 -9.83 3.58
N GLY A 368 31.67 -9.15 2.89
CA GLY A 368 32.00 -9.42 1.48
C GLY A 368 30.92 -9.00 0.48
N SER A 369 29.84 -8.34 0.88
CA SER A 369 28.86 -7.74 -0.03
C SER A 369 29.31 -6.34 -0.52
N ARG A 370 28.54 -5.75 -1.45
CA ARG A 370 28.75 -4.37 -1.91
C ARG A 370 28.04 -3.33 -1.06
N VAL A 371 27.33 -3.72 -0.02
CA VAL A 371 26.58 -2.82 0.86
C VAL A 371 27.55 -2.12 1.81
N GLU A 372 27.56 -0.80 1.78
CA GLU A 372 28.35 0.00 2.69
C GLU A 372 27.66 0.09 4.05
N ILE A 373 28.31 -0.36 5.13
CA ILE A 373 27.79 -0.20 6.49
C ILE A 373 28.39 1.07 7.11
N ARG A 374 27.52 1.94 7.64
CA ARG A 374 27.87 3.14 8.38
C ARG A 374 27.29 3.09 9.79
N GLU A 375 28.14 3.20 10.78
CA GLU A 375 27.77 3.26 12.19
C GLU A 375 27.70 4.73 12.65
N ALA A 376 26.67 5.06 13.42
CA ALA A 376 26.50 6.38 13.99
C ALA A 376 26.25 6.26 15.49
N ASP A 377 27.08 6.95 16.31
CA ASP A 377 26.95 6.97 17.79
C ASP A 377 25.80 7.91 18.20
N THR A 378 24.62 7.67 17.67
CA THR A 378 23.39 8.42 17.94
C THR A 378 22.17 7.54 17.75
N ASP A 379 20.96 8.07 17.98
CA ASP A 379 19.71 7.37 17.73
C ASP A 379 19.11 7.72 16.34
N VAL A 380 18.14 6.91 15.89
CA VAL A 380 17.51 7.04 14.57
C VAL A 380 16.76 8.39 14.37
N ASN A 381 16.38 9.06 15.44
CA ASN A 381 15.67 10.33 15.42
C ASN A 381 16.59 11.56 15.46
N ASP A 382 17.91 11.37 15.51
CA ASP A 382 18.85 12.48 15.42
C ASP A 382 18.71 13.18 14.05
N PRO A 383 18.38 14.48 14.02
CA PRO A 383 18.27 15.23 12.77
C PRO A 383 19.57 15.26 11.93
N GLU A 384 20.74 15.20 12.59
CA GLU A 384 22.03 15.17 11.85
C GLU A 384 22.20 13.83 11.13
N LEU A 385 21.82 12.72 11.76
CA LEU A 385 21.80 11.43 11.10
C LEU A 385 20.84 11.44 9.91
N GLY A 386 19.65 12.01 10.08
CA GLY A 386 18.66 12.15 9.00
C GLY A 386 19.26 12.93 7.81
N ARG A 387 19.88 14.08 8.07
CA ARG A 387 20.56 14.89 7.03
C ARG A 387 21.72 14.13 6.38
N ALA A 388 22.54 13.43 7.15
CA ALA A 388 23.66 12.65 6.62
C ALA A 388 23.19 11.52 5.70
N MET A 389 22.11 10.82 6.04
CA MET A 389 21.47 9.80 5.18
C MET A 389 20.95 10.43 3.86
N ALA A 390 20.34 11.61 3.93
CA ALA A 390 19.86 12.34 2.77
C ALA A 390 21.00 12.79 1.85
N ASP A 391 22.06 13.37 2.39
CA ASP A 391 23.25 13.78 1.65
C ASP A 391 23.95 12.59 1.00
N HIS A 392 24.00 11.46 1.70
CA HIS A 392 24.55 10.23 1.14
C HIS A 392 23.70 9.72 -0.02
N LEU A 393 22.37 9.65 0.11
CA LEU A 393 21.51 9.24 -1.00
C LEU A 393 21.67 10.18 -2.21
N HIS A 394 21.76 11.49 -1.98
CA HIS A 394 22.04 12.46 -3.04
C HIS A 394 23.37 12.15 -3.75
N ALA A 395 24.43 11.87 -3.01
CA ALA A 395 25.71 11.49 -3.58
C ALA A 395 25.61 10.22 -4.43
N LEU A 396 24.86 9.19 -3.97
CA LEU A 396 24.62 7.96 -4.74
C LEU A 396 23.86 8.22 -6.03
N LEU A 397 22.87 9.13 -6.00
CA LEU A 397 22.02 9.48 -7.16
C LEU A 397 22.75 10.35 -8.20
N THR A 398 23.73 11.14 -7.78
CA THR A 398 24.47 12.06 -8.65
C THR A 398 25.83 11.53 -9.09
N ALA A 399 26.27 10.41 -8.50
CA ALA A 399 27.52 9.76 -8.93
C ALA A 399 27.43 9.33 -10.40
N PRO A 400 28.46 9.60 -11.24
CA PRO A 400 28.48 9.11 -12.60
C PRO A 400 28.39 7.57 -12.59
N ALA A 401 27.55 7.02 -13.48
CA ALA A 401 27.40 5.57 -13.62
C ALA A 401 28.81 4.96 -13.80
N ARG A 402 29.25 4.13 -12.84
CA ARG A 402 30.51 3.37 -13.01
C ARG A 402 30.35 2.52 -14.25
N ALA A 403 31.16 2.77 -15.26
CA ALA A 403 31.23 1.89 -16.42
C ALA A 403 31.41 0.46 -15.92
N ALA A 404 30.52 -0.43 -16.36
CA ALA A 404 30.64 -1.86 -16.07
C ALA A 404 31.96 -2.36 -16.66
N SER A 405 32.91 -2.68 -15.78
CA SER A 405 34.15 -3.32 -16.11
C SER A 405 33.97 -4.84 -16.06
#